data_6e69bb48536ef9c68238af6bab53e8ad
#
_entry.id   6e69bb48536ef9c68238af6bab53e8ad
#
_cell.length_a   1.000
_cell.length_b   1.000
_cell.length_c   1.000
_cell.angle_alpha   90.00
_cell.angle_beta   90.00
_cell.angle_gamma   90.00
#
_symmetry.space_group_name_H-M   'P 1'
#
loop_
_entity.id
_entity.type
_entity.pdbx_description
1 polymer ?
#
loop_
_entity_poly.entity_id
_entity_poly.type
_entity_poly.pdbx_seq_one_letter_code
_entity_poly.pdbx_strand_id
1 'polypeptide(L)'
;MSLTKGWPGAKIVFFDCDSTLAGIEGIDELAARRDVDVADLTRAAMSGEISLDAVFRKRLELISPRAEDVPWVVDRYKATEIADAKAVIASIQDLGIPVHVISGGLYPAVAPFAEHLGVAKEAIHAVAFPLAENNLADAIDIACAHPLARDGGKPEVIAKVCATLGIDSQHAMLIGDGASDLEAASMLGLFVGFGGVVTRDRVRDEAPIFIPGPELAGVALLAAGSKGASKLEALYPDLFAAAQQQLDLVK
;
A
#
# COMPACT_ATOMS: atom_id res chain seq x y z
N MET A 1 -24.39 -7.12 -6.05
CA MET A 1 -24.35 -6.03 -5.02
C MET A 1 -24.62 -6.51 -3.58
N SER A 2 -24.07 -7.65 -3.20
CA SER A 2 -24.19 -8.18 -1.82
C SER A 2 -22.95 -7.89 -0.97
N LEU A 3 -21.80 -7.64 -1.59
CA LEU A 3 -20.48 -7.49 -0.95
C LEU A 3 -20.37 -6.25 -0.02
N THR A 4 -21.19 -5.23 -0.24
CA THR A 4 -21.16 -3.97 0.52
C THR A 4 -22.39 -3.76 1.40
N LYS A 5 -23.16 -4.81 1.69
CA LYS A 5 -24.39 -4.68 2.48
C LYS A 5 -24.06 -4.18 3.90
N GLY A 6 -24.32 -2.90 4.13
CA GLY A 6 -24.01 -2.20 5.39
C GLY A 6 -22.76 -1.33 5.37
N TRP A 7 -21.91 -1.42 4.34
CA TRP A 7 -20.76 -0.54 4.21
C TRP A 7 -21.16 0.82 3.61
N PRO A 8 -21.05 1.92 4.37
CA PRO A 8 -21.54 3.24 3.92
C PRO A 8 -20.56 3.95 2.97
N GLY A 9 -19.35 3.45 2.84
CA GLY A 9 -18.19 4.09 2.21
C GLY A 9 -17.14 4.53 3.23
N ALA A 10 -15.94 4.77 2.73
CA ALA A 10 -14.79 5.20 3.54
C ALA A 10 -14.85 6.69 3.89
N LYS A 11 -14.30 7.05 5.06
CA LYS A 11 -13.94 8.44 5.39
C LYS A 11 -12.46 8.73 5.19
N ILE A 12 -11.65 7.70 5.02
CA ILE A 12 -10.22 7.75 4.69
C ILE A 12 -9.85 6.43 4.04
N VAL A 13 -8.97 6.49 3.03
CA VAL A 13 -8.46 5.31 2.33
C VAL A 13 -6.94 5.26 2.45
N PHE A 14 -6.44 4.10 2.81
CA PHE A 14 -5.02 3.77 2.81
C PHE A 14 -4.71 2.80 1.67
N PHE A 15 -3.66 3.06 0.93
CA PHE A 15 -3.10 2.12 -0.04
C PHE A 15 -1.73 1.66 0.42
N ASP A 16 -1.48 0.37 0.36
CA ASP A 16 -0.11 -0.12 0.30
C ASP A 16 0.52 0.30 -1.03
N CYS A 17 1.86 0.24 -1.12
CA CYS A 17 2.61 0.67 -2.30
C CYS A 17 3.11 -0.52 -3.12
N ASP A 18 4.00 -1.32 -2.51
CA ASP A 18 4.65 -2.46 -3.14
C ASP A 18 3.60 -3.53 -3.48
N SER A 19 3.66 -4.11 -4.66
CA SER A 19 2.71 -5.11 -5.14
C SER A 19 1.22 -4.70 -5.09
N THR A 20 0.92 -3.42 -4.81
CA THR A 20 -0.45 -2.88 -4.73
C THR A 20 -0.66 -1.68 -5.66
N LEU A 21 0.14 -0.61 -5.55
CA LEU A 21 0.12 0.54 -6.48
C LEU A 21 1.14 0.40 -7.60
N ALA A 22 2.17 -0.42 -7.41
CA ALA A 22 3.19 -0.75 -8.39
C ALA A 22 3.45 -2.26 -8.42
N GLY A 23 3.88 -2.77 -9.56
CA GLY A 23 4.16 -4.18 -9.81
C GLY A 23 5.52 -4.67 -9.32
N ILE A 24 6.10 -4.03 -8.29
CA ILE A 24 7.42 -4.35 -7.73
C ILE A 24 7.43 -4.32 -6.21
N GLU A 25 8.49 -4.91 -5.65
CA GLU A 25 8.94 -4.75 -4.26
C GLU A 25 10.19 -3.86 -4.27
N GLY A 26 10.12 -2.63 -3.74
CA GLY A 26 11.19 -1.63 -3.87
C GLY A 26 12.53 -2.07 -3.28
N ILE A 27 12.54 -2.82 -2.17
CA ILE A 27 13.78 -3.34 -1.56
C ILE A 27 14.37 -4.48 -2.41
N ASP A 28 13.53 -5.30 -3.06
CA ASP A 28 14.01 -6.36 -3.96
C ASP A 28 14.60 -5.78 -5.25
N GLU A 29 14.03 -4.68 -5.76
CA GLU A 29 14.61 -3.93 -6.88
C GLU A 29 16.00 -3.36 -6.50
N LEU A 30 16.16 -2.81 -5.29
CA LEU A 30 17.47 -2.38 -4.80
C LEU A 30 18.47 -3.53 -4.73
N ALA A 31 18.04 -4.69 -4.25
CA ALA A 31 18.85 -5.90 -4.19
C ALA A 31 19.31 -6.32 -5.59
N ALA A 32 18.40 -6.39 -6.56
CA ALA A 32 18.67 -6.72 -7.95
C ALA A 32 19.66 -5.73 -8.59
N ARG A 33 19.50 -4.42 -8.33
CA ARG A 33 20.41 -3.38 -8.82
C ARG A 33 21.83 -3.53 -8.27
N ARG A 34 21.97 -4.08 -7.06
CA ARG A 34 23.23 -4.26 -6.37
C ARG A 34 23.82 -5.68 -6.55
N ASP A 35 23.17 -6.51 -7.38
CA ASP A 35 23.53 -7.92 -7.62
C ASP A 35 23.61 -8.73 -6.29
N VAL A 36 22.63 -8.48 -5.40
CA VAL A 36 22.49 -9.15 -4.10
C VAL A 36 21.27 -10.02 -4.11
N ASP A 37 21.42 -11.31 -3.80
CA ASP A 37 20.29 -12.22 -3.63
C ASP A 37 19.73 -12.12 -2.21
N VAL A 38 18.48 -11.67 -2.11
CA VAL A 38 17.73 -11.61 -0.86
C VAL A 38 16.45 -12.45 -0.89
N ALA A 39 16.26 -13.26 -1.94
CA ALA A 39 15.03 -14.02 -2.18
C ALA A 39 14.66 -14.96 -1.00
N ASP A 40 15.66 -15.62 -0.42
CA ASP A 40 15.45 -16.50 0.73
C ASP A 40 15.01 -15.73 1.97
N LEU A 41 15.58 -14.54 2.22
CA LEU A 41 15.19 -13.68 3.33
C LEU A 41 13.77 -13.13 3.14
N THR A 42 13.44 -12.70 1.91
CA THR A 42 12.09 -12.23 1.57
C THR A 42 11.07 -13.35 1.78
N ARG A 43 11.37 -14.55 1.30
CA ARG A 43 10.48 -15.72 1.46
C ARG A 43 10.29 -16.08 2.95
N ALA A 44 11.36 -16.12 3.74
CA ALA A 44 11.30 -16.43 5.16
C ALA A 44 10.50 -15.39 5.97
N ALA A 45 10.58 -14.11 5.61
CA ALA A 45 9.74 -13.05 6.20
C ALA A 45 8.26 -13.25 5.82
N MET A 46 7.99 -13.51 4.55
CA MET A 46 6.62 -13.69 4.04
C MET A 46 5.94 -14.96 4.57
N SER A 47 6.72 -16.01 4.87
CA SER A 47 6.22 -17.23 5.52
C SER A 47 6.05 -17.09 7.03
N GLY A 48 6.55 -15.99 7.62
CA GLY A 48 6.54 -15.79 9.08
C GLY A 48 7.58 -16.62 9.83
N GLU A 49 8.57 -17.21 9.14
CA GLU A 49 9.67 -17.97 9.78
C GLU A 49 10.65 -17.05 10.50
N ILE A 50 10.80 -15.82 10.02
CA ILE A 50 11.65 -14.77 10.61
C ILE A 50 10.80 -13.51 10.75
N SER A 51 10.93 -12.78 11.86
CA SER A 51 10.23 -11.52 12.05
C SER A 51 10.63 -10.47 11.02
N LEU A 52 9.70 -9.60 10.64
CA LEU A 52 9.91 -8.59 9.61
C LEU A 52 11.07 -7.66 9.97
N ASP A 53 11.20 -7.22 11.22
CA ASP A 53 12.27 -6.34 11.70
C ASP A 53 13.67 -6.96 11.56
N ALA A 54 13.81 -8.25 11.89
CA ALA A 54 15.10 -8.96 11.76
C ALA A 54 15.52 -9.09 10.28
N VAL A 55 14.56 -9.38 9.39
CA VAL A 55 14.81 -9.48 7.95
C VAL A 55 15.09 -8.11 7.35
N PHE A 56 14.35 -7.07 7.75
CA PHE A 56 14.47 -5.73 7.21
C PHE A 56 15.90 -5.19 7.36
N ARG A 57 16.47 -5.26 8.58
CA ARG A 57 17.87 -4.87 8.84
C ARG A 57 18.84 -5.64 7.96
N LYS A 58 18.73 -6.97 7.98
CA LYS A 58 19.66 -7.85 7.26
C LYS A 58 19.65 -7.60 5.76
N ARG A 59 18.47 -7.35 5.18
CA ARG A 59 18.34 -6.98 3.76
C ARG A 59 19.09 -5.68 3.46
N LEU A 60 18.87 -4.61 4.24
CA LEU A 60 19.53 -3.32 4.03
C LEU A 60 21.07 -3.39 4.21
N GLU A 61 21.55 -4.16 5.19
CA GLU A 61 22.99 -4.39 5.39
C GLU A 61 23.64 -5.11 4.19
N LEU A 62 22.98 -6.15 3.67
CA LEU A 62 23.46 -6.90 2.51
C LEU A 62 23.43 -6.07 1.23
N ILE A 63 22.34 -5.37 0.98
CA ILE A 63 22.12 -4.54 -0.21
C ILE A 63 23.08 -3.35 -0.20
N SER A 64 23.35 -2.78 0.97
CA SER A 64 24.14 -1.55 1.12
C SER A 64 23.68 -0.45 0.15
N PRO A 65 22.41 0.03 0.24
CA PRO A 65 21.87 1.00 -0.70
C PRO A 65 22.66 2.31 -0.71
N ARG A 66 22.71 2.97 -1.86
CA ARG A 66 23.35 4.29 -2.02
C ARG A 66 22.31 5.32 -2.42
N ALA A 67 22.61 6.60 -2.14
CA ALA A 67 21.73 7.70 -2.52
C ALA A 67 21.40 7.71 -4.03
N GLU A 68 22.35 7.31 -4.87
CA GLU A 68 22.20 7.21 -6.33
C GLU A 68 21.25 6.09 -6.79
N ASP A 69 20.94 5.11 -5.92
CA ASP A 69 20.00 4.03 -6.24
C ASP A 69 18.54 4.49 -6.13
N VAL A 70 18.27 5.51 -5.32
CA VAL A 70 16.90 6.00 -5.05
C VAL A 70 16.18 6.47 -6.31
N PRO A 71 16.75 7.36 -7.16
CA PRO A 71 16.07 7.78 -8.39
C PRO A 71 15.75 6.61 -9.31
N TRP A 72 16.63 5.61 -9.37
CA TRP A 72 16.40 4.42 -10.19
C TRP A 72 15.19 3.61 -9.68
N VAL A 73 15.06 3.42 -8.36
CA VAL A 73 13.88 2.74 -7.80
C VAL A 73 12.60 3.52 -8.06
N VAL A 74 12.64 4.85 -7.96
CA VAL A 74 11.49 5.72 -8.31
C VAL A 74 11.06 5.49 -9.76
N ASP A 75 12.01 5.41 -10.69
CA ASP A 75 11.70 5.14 -12.09
C ASP A 75 11.14 3.72 -12.29
N ARG A 76 11.61 2.74 -11.52
CA ARG A 76 11.05 1.37 -11.52
C ARG A 76 9.61 1.35 -11.04
N TYR A 77 9.30 2.04 -9.93
CA TYR A 77 7.92 2.21 -9.45
C TYR A 77 7.01 2.79 -10.53
N LYS A 78 7.43 3.90 -11.16
CA LYS A 78 6.65 4.53 -12.24
C LYS A 78 6.48 3.64 -13.46
N ALA A 79 7.50 2.87 -13.83
CA ALA A 79 7.44 1.97 -14.98
C ALA A 79 6.52 0.76 -14.77
N THR A 80 6.21 0.44 -13.52
CA THR A 80 5.35 -0.70 -13.13
C THR A 80 4.08 -0.25 -12.40
N GLU A 81 3.71 1.03 -12.51
CA GLU A 81 2.48 1.58 -11.98
C GLU A 81 1.27 0.74 -12.43
N ILE A 82 0.37 0.42 -11.49
CA ILE A 82 -0.90 -0.21 -11.84
C ILE A 82 -1.72 0.75 -12.70
N ALA A 83 -2.16 0.27 -13.84
CA ALA A 83 -2.61 1.12 -14.97
C ALA A 83 -3.69 2.16 -14.60
N ASP A 84 -4.59 1.83 -13.67
CA ASP A 84 -5.67 2.71 -13.23
C ASP A 84 -5.44 3.35 -11.86
N ALA A 85 -4.31 3.13 -11.21
CA ALA A 85 -4.03 3.59 -9.84
C ALA A 85 -4.24 5.10 -9.69
N LYS A 86 -3.69 5.89 -10.62
CA LYS A 86 -3.83 7.35 -10.60
C LYS A 86 -5.28 7.81 -10.76
N ALA A 87 -6.05 7.18 -11.65
CA ALA A 87 -7.46 7.51 -11.87
C ALA A 87 -8.31 7.13 -10.64
N VAL A 88 -8.04 5.97 -10.02
CA VAL A 88 -8.70 5.52 -8.81
C VAL A 88 -8.42 6.48 -7.65
N ILE A 89 -7.17 6.86 -7.41
CA ILE A 89 -6.80 7.82 -6.36
C ILE A 89 -7.50 9.16 -6.58
N ALA A 90 -7.44 9.72 -7.79
CA ALA A 90 -8.08 10.98 -8.12
C ALA A 90 -9.59 10.93 -7.89
N SER A 91 -10.25 9.86 -8.32
CA SER A 91 -11.69 9.68 -8.15
C SER A 91 -12.12 9.66 -6.68
N ILE A 92 -11.35 9.00 -5.81
CA ILE A 92 -11.61 8.95 -4.37
C ILE A 92 -11.41 10.34 -3.75
N GLN A 93 -10.35 11.06 -4.13
CA GLN A 93 -10.09 12.43 -3.66
C GLN A 93 -11.20 13.40 -4.09
N ASP A 94 -11.71 13.31 -5.32
CA ASP A 94 -12.81 14.14 -5.83
C ASP A 94 -14.16 13.85 -5.14
N LEU A 95 -14.30 12.68 -4.52
CA LEU A 95 -15.41 12.40 -3.60
C LEU A 95 -15.26 13.12 -2.26
N GLY A 96 -14.10 13.74 -1.98
CA GLY A 96 -13.78 14.37 -0.71
C GLY A 96 -13.25 13.39 0.33
N ILE A 97 -12.75 12.22 -0.08
CA ILE A 97 -12.22 11.19 0.81
C ILE A 97 -10.68 11.30 0.79
N PRO A 98 -10.01 11.57 1.92
CA PRO A 98 -8.56 11.58 2.01
C PRO A 98 -7.95 10.24 1.59
N VAL A 99 -6.91 10.30 0.76
CA VAL A 99 -6.12 9.13 0.36
C VAL A 99 -4.73 9.22 0.94
N HIS A 100 -4.30 8.17 1.62
CA HIS A 100 -2.99 8.00 2.20
C HIS A 100 -2.28 6.78 1.59
N VAL A 101 -0.95 6.86 1.49
CA VAL A 101 -0.10 5.68 1.19
C VAL A 101 0.59 5.24 2.46
N ILE A 102 0.59 3.93 2.73
CA ILE A 102 1.24 3.32 3.89
C ILE A 102 2.07 2.11 3.45
N SER A 103 3.39 2.20 3.53
CA SER A 103 4.30 1.21 2.96
C SER A 103 5.48 0.87 3.87
N GLY A 104 5.87 -0.41 3.89
CA GLY A 104 7.14 -0.86 4.44
C GLY A 104 8.35 -0.51 3.58
N GLY A 105 8.14 0.06 2.38
CA GLY A 105 9.20 0.53 1.51
C GLY A 105 9.91 1.80 2.03
N LEU A 106 11.05 2.11 1.43
CA LEU A 106 11.87 3.26 1.85
C LEU A 106 11.25 4.59 1.38
N TYR A 107 11.00 5.51 2.30
CA TYR A 107 10.37 6.81 2.04
C TYR A 107 10.99 7.58 0.87
N PRO A 108 12.34 7.66 0.71
CA PRO A 108 12.94 8.37 -0.42
C PRO A 108 12.54 7.84 -1.80
N ALA A 109 12.11 6.58 -1.89
CA ALA A 109 11.65 5.98 -3.14
C ALA A 109 10.12 5.98 -3.26
N VAL A 110 9.41 5.64 -2.17
CA VAL A 110 7.94 5.59 -2.14
C VAL A 110 7.32 6.98 -2.30
N ALA A 111 7.88 8.01 -1.64
CA ALA A 111 7.26 9.33 -1.63
C ALA A 111 7.19 9.97 -3.03
N PRO A 112 8.26 10.03 -3.84
CA PRO A 112 8.17 10.61 -5.18
C PRO A 112 7.24 9.83 -6.12
N PHE A 113 7.06 8.52 -5.90
CA PHE A 113 6.11 7.72 -6.65
C PHE A 113 4.67 8.01 -6.23
N ALA A 114 4.39 8.04 -4.92
CA ALA A 114 3.04 8.36 -4.42
C ALA A 114 2.62 9.81 -4.79
N GLU A 115 3.55 10.78 -4.75
CA GLU A 115 3.32 12.14 -5.25
C GLU A 115 3.01 12.15 -6.77
N HIS A 116 3.68 11.31 -7.57
CA HIS A 116 3.38 11.14 -8.99
C HIS A 116 1.94 10.63 -9.21
N LEU A 117 1.41 9.80 -8.31
CA LEU A 117 0.02 9.33 -8.33
C LEU A 117 -0.99 10.38 -7.84
N GLY A 118 -0.52 11.53 -7.33
CA GLY A 118 -1.36 12.62 -6.84
C GLY A 118 -1.65 12.56 -5.35
N VAL A 119 -0.91 11.78 -4.57
CA VAL A 119 -1.02 11.74 -3.11
C VAL A 119 -0.20 12.88 -2.50
N ALA A 120 -0.79 13.66 -1.59
CA ALA A 120 -0.09 14.74 -0.91
C ALA A 120 1.03 14.21 -0.02
N LYS A 121 2.16 14.94 0.06
CA LYS A 121 3.35 14.51 0.80
C LYS A 121 3.06 14.15 2.25
N GLU A 122 2.17 14.90 2.90
CA GLU A 122 1.77 14.70 4.30
C GLU A 122 0.93 13.44 4.52
N ALA A 123 0.39 12.88 3.43
CA ALA A 123 -0.40 11.65 3.43
C ALA A 123 0.43 10.40 3.06
N ILE A 124 1.76 10.52 2.97
CA ILE A 124 2.66 9.42 2.61
C ILE A 124 3.41 8.95 3.86
N HIS A 125 3.18 7.70 4.22
CA HIS A 125 3.78 7.03 5.36
C HIS A 125 4.62 5.86 4.87
N ALA A 126 5.94 5.99 4.98
CA ALA A 126 6.90 4.96 4.56
C ALA A 126 8.15 5.01 5.45
N VAL A 127 9.00 4.01 5.37
CA VAL A 127 10.15 3.88 6.26
C VAL A 127 11.18 4.98 5.99
N ALA A 128 11.47 5.80 7.00
CA ALA A 128 12.50 6.83 6.91
C ALA A 128 13.87 6.21 6.61
N PHE A 129 14.55 6.72 5.59
CA PHE A 129 15.89 6.25 5.21
C PHE A 129 16.76 7.43 4.72
N PRO A 130 17.32 8.24 5.63
CA PRO A 130 17.96 9.51 5.30
C PRO A 130 19.44 9.32 4.89
N LEU A 131 19.71 8.61 3.81
CA LEU A 131 21.07 8.35 3.30
C LEU A 131 21.83 9.60 2.87
N ALA A 132 21.15 10.65 2.44
CA ALA A 132 21.80 11.88 2.01
C ALA A 132 22.42 12.67 3.17
N GLU A 133 21.92 12.46 4.39
CA GLU A 133 22.27 13.20 5.59
C GLU A 133 23.09 12.37 6.59
N ASN A 134 23.16 11.05 6.42
CA ASN A 134 23.75 10.13 7.36
C ASN A 134 24.66 9.11 6.65
N ASN A 135 25.57 8.49 7.39
CA ASN A 135 26.21 7.27 6.91
C ASN A 135 25.21 6.11 6.86
N LEU A 136 25.58 5.05 6.14
CA LEU A 136 24.68 3.91 5.92
C LEU A 136 24.23 3.24 7.22
N ALA A 137 25.11 3.08 8.20
CA ALA A 137 24.79 2.42 9.46
C ALA A 137 23.72 3.20 10.25
N ASP A 138 23.88 4.52 10.37
CA ASP A 138 22.91 5.38 11.03
C ASP A 138 21.57 5.40 10.27
N ALA A 139 21.60 5.42 8.93
CA ALA A 139 20.40 5.37 8.12
C ALA A 139 19.63 4.04 8.30
N ILE A 140 20.35 2.91 8.40
CA ILE A 140 19.76 1.60 8.71
C ILE A 140 19.16 1.59 10.12
N ASP A 141 19.85 2.14 11.11
CA ASP A 141 19.33 2.21 12.49
C ASP A 141 18.03 3.04 12.56
N ILE A 142 17.98 4.18 11.88
CA ILE A 142 16.78 5.01 11.77
C ILE A 142 15.64 4.24 11.09
N ALA A 143 15.94 3.54 9.99
CA ALA A 143 14.96 2.74 9.26
C ALA A 143 14.38 1.61 10.13
N CYS A 144 15.24 0.86 10.82
CA CYS A 144 14.81 -0.24 11.68
C CYS A 144 14.03 0.22 12.92
N ALA A 145 14.21 1.46 13.38
CA ALA A 145 13.42 2.04 14.45
C ALA A 145 12.02 2.49 14.01
N HIS A 146 11.76 2.56 12.69
CA HIS A 146 10.49 3.03 12.16
C HIS A 146 9.39 1.97 12.34
N PRO A 147 8.16 2.36 12.74
CA PRO A 147 7.06 1.39 12.94
C PRO A 147 6.81 0.51 11.71
N LEU A 148 6.83 1.07 10.51
CA LEU A 148 6.55 0.36 9.26
C LEU A 148 7.65 -0.65 8.84
N ALA A 149 8.76 -0.71 9.54
CA ALA A 149 9.81 -1.71 9.34
C ALA A 149 9.62 -2.99 10.17
N ARG A 150 8.53 -3.11 10.94
CA ARG A 150 8.28 -4.22 11.86
C ARG A 150 6.83 -4.71 11.83
N ASP A 151 6.60 -5.90 12.35
CA ASP A 151 5.27 -6.46 12.52
C ASP A 151 4.41 -5.55 13.42
N GLY A 152 3.12 -5.44 13.13
CA GLY A 152 2.20 -4.54 13.80
C GLY A 152 2.36 -3.05 13.45
N GLY A 153 3.26 -2.70 12.56
CA GLY A 153 3.56 -1.29 12.24
C GLY A 153 2.45 -0.59 11.45
N LYS A 154 1.83 -1.26 10.49
CA LYS A 154 0.71 -0.66 9.72
C LYS A 154 -0.48 -0.34 10.62
N PRO A 155 -0.99 -1.24 11.48
CA PRO A 155 -2.02 -0.92 12.46
C PRO A 155 -1.68 0.29 13.33
N GLU A 156 -0.46 0.37 13.85
CA GLU A 156 -0.01 1.49 14.69
C GLU A 156 -0.07 2.83 13.97
N VAL A 157 0.47 2.89 12.74
CA VAL A 157 0.49 4.13 11.95
C VAL A 157 -0.92 4.54 11.53
N ILE A 158 -1.78 3.60 11.08
CA ILE A 158 -3.17 3.87 10.74
C ILE A 158 -3.93 4.43 11.93
N ALA A 159 -3.80 3.83 13.11
CA ALA A 159 -4.45 4.31 14.33
C ALA A 159 -4.04 5.75 14.66
N LYS A 160 -2.74 6.07 14.55
CA LYS A 160 -2.20 7.42 14.77
C LYS A 160 -2.75 8.43 13.76
N VAL A 161 -2.79 8.08 12.47
CA VAL A 161 -3.35 8.96 11.42
C VAL A 161 -4.83 9.21 11.66
N CYS A 162 -5.60 8.16 11.89
CA CYS A 162 -7.03 8.27 12.18
C CYS A 162 -7.31 9.14 13.39
N ALA A 163 -6.57 8.95 14.49
CA ALA A 163 -6.68 9.78 15.69
C ALA A 163 -6.35 11.26 15.43
N THR A 164 -5.29 11.53 14.66
CA THR A 164 -4.89 12.90 14.29
C THR A 164 -5.96 13.61 13.48
N LEU A 165 -6.66 12.89 12.60
CA LEU A 165 -7.73 13.42 11.74
C LEU A 165 -9.11 13.37 12.41
N GLY A 166 -9.23 12.83 13.62
CA GLY A 166 -10.52 12.66 14.30
C GLY A 166 -11.45 11.68 13.60
N ILE A 167 -10.91 10.70 12.87
CA ILE A 167 -11.67 9.68 12.15
C ILE A 167 -11.59 8.37 12.94
N ASP A 168 -12.75 7.74 13.18
CA ASP A 168 -12.79 6.40 13.72
C ASP A 168 -12.28 5.41 12.67
N SER A 169 -11.32 4.55 13.05
CA SER A 169 -10.73 3.54 12.17
C SER A 169 -11.76 2.58 11.55
N GLN A 170 -12.92 2.38 12.21
CA GLN A 170 -14.06 1.66 11.64
C GLN A 170 -14.70 2.36 10.41
N HIS A 171 -14.24 3.55 10.05
CA HIS A 171 -14.58 4.23 8.79
C HIS A 171 -13.38 4.32 7.84
N ALA A 172 -12.27 3.69 8.18
CA ALA A 172 -11.10 3.60 7.30
C ALA A 172 -11.18 2.36 6.41
N MET A 173 -10.62 2.48 5.21
CA MET A 173 -10.42 1.37 4.28
C MET A 173 -8.92 1.25 3.98
N LEU A 174 -8.41 0.02 3.93
CA LEU A 174 -7.04 -0.30 3.51
C LEU A 174 -7.08 -1.26 2.34
N ILE A 175 -6.24 -1.01 1.37
CA ILE A 175 -5.98 -1.90 0.23
C ILE A 175 -4.53 -2.36 0.30
N GLY A 176 -4.30 -3.67 0.23
CA GLY A 176 -2.95 -4.23 0.25
C GLY A 176 -2.93 -5.71 -0.10
N ASP A 177 -1.74 -6.22 -0.41
CA ASP A 177 -1.52 -7.59 -0.84
C ASP A 177 -0.84 -8.47 0.23
N GLY A 178 -0.30 -7.84 1.30
CA GLY A 178 0.60 -8.45 2.26
C GLY A 178 -0.02 -8.86 3.60
N ALA A 179 0.72 -9.69 4.33
CA ALA A 179 0.37 -10.07 5.70
C ALA A 179 0.33 -8.87 6.65
N SER A 180 1.22 -7.88 6.46
CA SER A 180 1.26 -6.64 7.24
C SER A 180 0.01 -5.77 7.06
N ASP A 181 -0.66 -5.86 5.89
CA ASP A 181 -1.94 -5.20 5.65
C ASP A 181 -3.06 -5.93 6.36
N LEU A 182 -3.04 -7.26 6.28
CA LEU A 182 -4.02 -8.12 6.93
C LEU A 182 -4.02 -7.95 8.46
N GLU A 183 -2.87 -7.65 9.08
CA GLU A 183 -2.78 -7.35 10.51
C GLU A 183 -3.68 -6.17 10.93
N ALA A 184 -3.90 -5.20 10.04
CA ALA A 184 -4.76 -4.07 10.32
C ALA A 184 -6.26 -4.37 10.13
N ALA A 185 -6.62 -5.47 9.47
CA ALA A 185 -8.00 -5.75 9.05
C ALA A 185 -9.02 -5.66 10.18
N SER A 186 -8.68 -6.16 11.38
CA SER A 186 -9.62 -6.22 12.52
C SER A 186 -9.97 -4.84 13.10
N MET A 187 -9.14 -3.81 12.86
CA MET A 187 -9.38 -2.46 13.36
C MET A 187 -10.07 -1.55 12.34
N LEU A 188 -10.20 -1.99 11.09
CA LEU A 188 -10.71 -1.21 9.98
C LEU A 188 -12.19 -1.48 9.73
N GLY A 189 -12.88 -0.53 9.11
CA GLY A 189 -14.21 -0.76 8.58
C GLY A 189 -14.20 -1.69 7.36
N LEU A 190 -13.13 -1.63 6.54
CA LEU A 190 -12.95 -2.52 5.41
C LEU A 190 -11.46 -2.73 5.09
N PHE A 191 -11.07 -3.97 4.99
CA PHE A 191 -9.82 -4.38 4.35
C PHE A 191 -10.12 -5.02 2.99
N VAL A 192 -9.39 -4.60 1.97
CA VAL A 192 -9.48 -5.12 0.60
C VAL A 192 -8.14 -5.75 0.25
N GLY A 193 -8.12 -7.07 0.13
CA GLY A 193 -6.95 -7.78 -0.39
C GLY A 193 -6.82 -7.56 -1.89
N PHE A 194 -5.61 -7.32 -2.37
CA PHE A 194 -5.31 -7.12 -3.80
C PHE A 194 -4.36 -8.20 -4.31
N GLY A 195 -4.73 -8.85 -5.41
CA GLY A 195 -3.96 -9.93 -6.04
C GLY A 195 -3.46 -9.60 -7.45
N GLY A 196 -3.52 -8.32 -7.85
CA GLY A 196 -3.19 -7.91 -9.23
C GLY A 196 -1.73 -8.06 -9.62
N VAL A 197 -0.82 -8.12 -8.66
CA VAL A 197 0.61 -8.36 -8.87
C VAL A 197 1.00 -9.74 -8.35
N VAL A 198 0.74 -9.98 -7.07
CA VAL A 198 1.03 -11.26 -6.40
C VAL A 198 -0.21 -11.70 -5.63
N THR A 199 -0.70 -12.91 -5.90
CA THR A 199 -1.76 -13.50 -5.10
C THR A 199 -1.14 -14.25 -3.92
N ARG A 200 -1.34 -13.74 -2.70
CA ARG A 200 -0.94 -14.40 -1.47
C ARG A 200 -2.14 -15.14 -0.89
N ASP A 201 -2.01 -16.45 -0.73
CA ASP A 201 -3.12 -17.32 -0.31
C ASP A 201 -3.79 -16.83 0.98
N ARG A 202 -2.99 -16.47 1.98
CA ARG A 202 -3.50 -15.98 3.26
C ARG A 202 -4.35 -14.71 3.10
N VAL A 203 -3.91 -13.76 2.29
CA VAL A 203 -4.67 -12.51 2.04
C VAL A 203 -5.94 -12.81 1.25
N ARG A 204 -5.84 -13.68 0.21
CA ARG A 204 -7.02 -14.10 -0.55
C ARG A 204 -8.08 -14.75 0.33
N ASP A 205 -7.67 -15.61 1.26
CA ASP A 205 -8.57 -16.44 2.05
C ASP A 205 -9.13 -15.72 3.27
N GLU A 206 -8.39 -14.75 3.85
CA GLU A 206 -8.78 -14.05 5.08
C GLU A 206 -9.33 -12.62 4.83
N ALA A 207 -9.08 -11.99 3.66
CA ALA A 207 -9.61 -10.67 3.38
C ALA A 207 -11.14 -10.69 3.21
N PRO A 208 -11.89 -9.74 3.83
CA PRO A 208 -13.33 -9.61 3.65
C PRO A 208 -13.76 -9.43 2.19
N ILE A 209 -12.93 -8.73 1.41
CA ILE A 209 -13.05 -8.58 -0.04
C ILE A 209 -11.66 -8.82 -0.64
N PHE A 210 -11.59 -9.62 -1.69
CA PHE A 210 -10.36 -9.86 -2.44
C PHE A 210 -10.55 -9.53 -3.92
N ILE A 211 -9.79 -8.55 -4.42
CA ILE A 211 -9.76 -8.15 -5.82
C ILE A 211 -8.59 -8.88 -6.50
N PRO A 212 -8.84 -9.79 -7.44
CA PRO A 212 -7.76 -10.56 -8.08
C PRO A 212 -6.91 -9.72 -9.06
N GLY A 213 -7.33 -8.48 -9.35
CA GLY A 213 -6.67 -7.57 -10.27
C GLY A 213 -7.04 -7.84 -11.74
N PRO A 214 -6.20 -7.34 -12.71
CA PRO A 214 -4.98 -6.54 -12.47
C PRO A 214 -5.24 -5.07 -12.10
N GLU A 215 -6.45 -4.55 -12.29
CA GLU A 215 -6.85 -3.16 -12.03
C GLU A 215 -7.40 -2.97 -10.62
N LEU A 216 -7.47 -1.70 -10.20
CA LEU A 216 -7.96 -1.23 -8.89
C LEU A 216 -9.37 -0.58 -8.96
N ALA A 217 -10.03 -0.58 -10.11
CA ALA A 217 -11.28 0.15 -10.32
C ALA A 217 -12.33 -0.10 -9.23
N GLY A 218 -12.49 -1.37 -8.80
CA GLY A 218 -13.42 -1.76 -7.74
C GLY A 218 -13.18 -1.04 -6.41
N VAL A 219 -11.93 -0.65 -6.13
CA VAL A 219 -11.58 0.09 -4.92
C VAL A 219 -12.27 1.45 -4.87
N ALA A 220 -12.41 2.15 -6.01
CA ALA A 220 -13.10 3.44 -6.07
C ALA A 220 -14.57 3.30 -5.66
N LEU A 221 -15.26 2.26 -6.13
CA LEU A 221 -16.67 2.02 -5.80
C LEU A 221 -16.84 1.56 -4.34
N LEU A 222 -15.90 0.75 -3.81
CA LEU A 222 -15.87 0.37 -2.40
C LEU A 222 -15.62 1.60 -1.50
N ALA A 223 -14.69 2.48 -1.87
CA ALA A 223 -14.44 3.72 -1.14
C ALA A 223 -15.66 4.65 -1.14
N ALA A 224 -16.30 4.82 -2.28
CA ALA A 224 -17.53 5.61 -2.42
C ALA A 224 -18.68 5.03 -1.57
N GLY A 225 -18.79 3.72 -1.49
CA GLY A 225 -19.86 3.00 -0.81
C GLY A 225 -21.24 3.39 -1.34
N SER A 226 -22.30 3.03 -0.61
CA SER A 226 -23.68 3.30 -1.01
C SER A 226 -24.01 4.79 -1.10
N LYS A 227 -23.29 5.64 -0.37
CA LYS A 227 -23.55 7.09 -0.31
C LYS A 227 -22.88 7.87 -1.44
N GLY A 228 -21.69 7.42 -1.89
CA GLY A 228 -20.90 8.11 -2.89
C GLY A 228 -21.05 7.55 -4.32
N ALA A 229 -21.66 6.38 -4.48
CA ALA A 229 -21.73 5.67 -5.76
C ALA A 229 -22.30 6.52 -6.90
N SER A 230 -23.42 7.22 -6.69
CA SER A 230 -24.01 8.07 -7.73
C SER A 230 -23.14 9.28 -8.08
N LYS A 231 -22.37 9.81 -7.12
CA LYS A 231 -21.41 10.89 -7.41
C LYS A 231 -20.22 10.36 -8.19
N LEU A 232 -19.72 9.16 -7.85
CA LEU A 232 -18.66 8.49 -8.60
C LEU A 232 -19.07 8.24 -10.06
N GLU A 233 -20.28 7.69 -10.27
CA GLU A 233 -20.83 7.44 -11.59
C GLU A 233 -20.93 8.73 -12.43
N ALA A 234 -21.40 9.83 -11.82
CA ALA A 234 -21.54 11.11 -12.50
C ALA A 234 -20.20 11.74 -12.90
N LEU A 235 -19.14 11.61 -12.06
CA LEU A 235 -17.84 12.21 -12.29
C LEU A 235 -16.92 11.30 -13.14
N TYR A 236 -17.06 9.99 -13.00
CA TYR A 236 -16.15 8.98 -13.57
C TYR A 236 -16.95 7.78 -14.12
N PRO A 237 -17.82 7.97 -15.16
CA PRO A 237 -18.72 6.93 -15.64
C PRO A 237 -18.01 5.66 -16.11
N ASP A 238 -16.88 5.80 -16.83
CA ASP A 238 -16.11 4.65 -17.33
C ASP A 238 -15.45 3.86 -16.17
N LEU A 239 -14.86 4.56 -15.21
CA LEU A 239 -14.29 3.94 -14.01
C LEU A 239 -15.37 3.25 -13.18
N PHE A 240 -16.54 3.87 -13.05
CA PHE A 240 -17.67 3.28 -12.33
C PHE A 240 -18.15 1.99 -12.99
N ALA A 241 -18.27 1.97 -14.33
CA ALA A 241 -18.65 0.76 -15.07
C ALA A 241 -17.61 -0.36 -14.92
N ALA A 242 -16.30 -0.02 -15.02
CA ALA A 242 -15.22 -0.97 -14.78
C ALA A 242 -15.24 -1.51 -13.35
N ALA A 243 -15.48 -0.65 -12.36
CA ALA A 243 -15.57 -1.03 -10.95
C ALA A 243 -16.74 -1.99 -10.69
N GLN A 244 -17.91 -1.74 -11.29
CA GLN A 244 -19.05 -2.65 -11.18
C GLN A 244 -18.71 -4.03 -11.77
N GLN A 245 -18.17 -4.05 -12.98
CA GLN A 245 -17.78 -5.29 -13.64
C GLN A 245 -16.75 -6.07 -12.81
N GLN A 246 -15.75 -5.40 -12.25
CA GLN A 246 -14.74 -6.04 -11.41
C GLN A 246 -15.35 -6.63 -10.13
N LEU A 247 -16.22 -5.89 -9.44
CA LEU A 247 -16.84 -6.34 -8.19
C LEU A 247 -17.90 -7.43 -8.40
N ASP A 248 -18.49 -7.55 -9.58
CA ASP A 248 -19.40 -8.65 -9.92
C ASP A 248 -18.66 -9.99 -10.04
N LEU A 249 -17.34 -9.97 -10.27
CA LEU A 249 -16.48 -11.14 -10.32
C LEU A 249 -15.94 -11.55 -8.94
N VAL A 250 -16.04 -10.65 -7.95
CA VAL A 250 -15.59 -10.89 -6.57
C VAL A 250 -16.69 -11.64 -5.82
N LYS A 251 -16.32 -12.75 -5.19
CA LYS A 251 -17.24 -13.61 -4.44
C LYS A 251 -17.44 -13.13 -3.01
#